data_f7a6b102f54d67c036d17b530792e180
#
_entry.id   f7a6b102f54d67c036d17b530792e180
#
_cell.length_a   1.000
_cell.length_b   1.000
_cell.length_c   1.000
_cell.angle_alpha   90.00
_cell.angle_beta   90.00
_cell.angle_gamma   90.00
#
_symmetry.space_group_name_H-M   'P 1'
#
loop_
_entity.id
_entity.type
_entity.pdbx_description
1 polymer ?
#
loop_
_entity_poly.entity_id
_entity_poly.type
_entity_poly.pdbx_seq_one_letter_code
_entity_poly.pdbx_strand_id
1 'polypeptide(L)'
;MIIDSHIKGSDLNESLKNFWDLAKTKVEILNKKYDASQGAPVFTINGEYTTRGWTEWTQGFQFGIPLLIAEATGDNDMLALGKEKTVSNMAHHLSHFGVHDHGFNNLSTYGNLLRMSNQNILEASKEEKDFYKLAISMSGSIQSKRWTDVKDGGFIYSFNGPHSLFIDTIRTTRILLAAHKLGHRLLDENDKQIDLLQRAVIHGMTTAKYAV
;
A
#
# COMPACT_ATOMS: atom_id res chain seq x y z
N MET A 1 -19.22 21.62 1.74
CA MET A 1 -19.40 20.34 2.46
C MET A 1 -20.24 20.65 3.69
N ILE A 2 -21.38 20.00 3.84
CA ILE A 2 -22.23 20.15 5.04
C ILE A 2 -21.82 19.01 5.99
N ILE A 3 -21.40 19.38 7.19
CA ILE A 3 -21.06 18.40 8.24
C ILE A 3 -22.33 18.24 9.07
N ASP A 4 -22.87 17.02 9.12
CA ASP A 4 -23.98 16.70 10.00
C ASP A 4 -23.45 16.51 11.42
N SER A 5 -23.65 17.53 12.26
CA SER A 5 -23.21 17.52 13.66
C SER A 5 -24.04 16.60 14.58
N HIS A 6 -25.12 16.02 14.07
CA HIS A 6 -25.97 15.10 14.85
C HIS A 6 -25.43 13.67 14.83
N ILE A 7 -24.62 13.29 13.84
CA ILE A 7 -24.02 11.95 13.74
C ILE A 7 -22.82 11.87 14.71
N LYS A 8 -22.88 10.93 15.64
CA LYS A 8 -21.78 10.57 16.54
C LYS A 8 -21.11 9.30 16.04
N GLY A 9 -19.83 9.10 16.38
CA GLY A 9 -19.11 7.88 16.04
C GLY A 9 -19.80 6.61 16.55
N SER A 10 -20.45 6.67 17.73
CA SER A 10 -21.24 5.57 18.30
C SER A 10 -22.42 5.13 17.44
N ASP A 11 -23.00 6.03 16.66
CA ASP A 11 -24.17 5.75 15.84
C ASP A 11 -23.81 4.85 14.63
N LEU A 12 -22.51 4.73 14.34
CA LEU A 12 -21.96 3.87 13.28
C LEU A 12 -21.63 2.44 13.77
N ASN A 13 -21.66 2.16 15.06
CA ASN A 13 -21.15 0.92 15.63
C ASN A 13 -21.78 -0.34 15.02
N GLU A 14 -23.12 -0.35 14.87
CA GLU A 14 -23.81 -1.49 14.25
C GLU A 14 -23.48 -1.65 12.77
N SER A 15 -23.46 -0.55 12.04
CA SER A 15 -23.09 -0.55 10.63
C SER A 15 -21.65 -1.02 10.41
N LEU A 16 -20.72 -0.59 11.26
CA LEU A 16 -19.32 -1.01 11.22
C LEU A 16 -19.19 -2.50 11.56
N LYS A 17 -19.91 -3.00 12.56
CA LYS A 17 -19.91 -4.42 12.88
C LYS A 17 -20.38 -5.25 11.68
N ASN A 18 -21.53 -4.91 11.11
CA ASN A 18 -22.06 -5.59 9.94
C ASN A 18 -21.11 -5.52 8.73
N PHE A 19 -20.42 -4.39 8.55
CA PHE A 19 -19.40 -4.23 7.53
C PHE A 19 -18.21 -5.20 7.74
N TRP A 20 -17.69 -5.31 8.95
CA TRP A 20 -16.56 -6.20 9.24
C TRP A 20 -16.94 -7.68 9.13
N ASP A 21 -18.15 -8.08 9.58
CA ASP A 21 -18.66 -9.44 9.42
C ASP A 21 -18.78 -9.81 7.92
N LEU A 22 -19.32 -8.90 7.12
CA LEU A 22 -19.41 -9.08 5.68
C LEU A 22 -18.02 -9.13 5.02
N ALA A 23 -17.11 -8.24 5.40
CA ALA A 23 -15.74 -8.19 4.87
C ALA A 23 -15.01 -9.50 5.16
N LYS A 24 -15.08 -10.03 6.39
CA LYS A 24 -14.50 -11.33 6.76
C LYS A 24 -15.04 -12.45 5.86
N THR A 25 -16.37 -12.55 5.74
CA THR A 25 -17.01 -13.56 4.89
C THR A 25 -16.51 -13.49 3.44
N LYS A 26 -16.39 -12.27 2.89
CA LYS A 26 -15.89 -12.08 1.51
C LYS A 26 -14.43 -12.47 1.35
N VAL A 27 -13.58 -12.14 2.33
CA VAL A 27 -12.17 -12.53 2.32
C VAL A 27 -12.01 -14.04 2.39
N GLU A 28 -12.77 -14.72 3.25
CA GLU A 28 -12.75 -16.18 3.35
C GLU A 28 -13.16 -16.86 2.04
N ILE A 29 -14.21 -16.37 1.40
CA ILE A 29 -14.67 -16.86 0.10
C ILE A 29 -13.57 -16.63 -0.96
N LEU A 30 -13.01 -15.44 -1.02
CA LEU A 30 -11.98 -15.10 -1.98
C LEU A 30 -10.73 -15.97 -1.77
N ASN A 31 -10.27 -16.13 -0.54
CA ASN A 31 -9.09 -16.95 -0.22
C ASN A 31 -9.27 -18.44 -0.57
N LYS A 32 -10.51 -18.97 -0.51
CA LYS A 32 -10.82 -20.34 -0.88
C LYS A 32 -10.96 -20.55 -2.39
N LYS A 33 -11.50 -19.56 -3.10
CA LYS A 33 -11.86 -19.68 -4.52
C LYS A 33 -10.81 -19.16 -5.48
N TYR A 34 -10.01 -18.19 -5.07
CA TYR A 34 -9.08 -17.52 -5.96
C TYR A 34 -7.64 -17.91 -5.65
N ASP A 35 -6.98 -18.50 -6.66
CA ASP A 35 -5.57 -18.83 -6.59
C ASP A 35 -4.71 -17.61 -6.89
N ALA A 36 -3.94 -17.15 -5.89
CA ALA A 36 -3.07 -15.99 -6.02
C ALA A 36 -1.94 -16.16 -7.06
N SER A 37 -1.62 -17.40 -7.47
CA SER A 37 -0.68 -17.67 -8.56
C SER A 37 -1.20 -17.23 -9.93
N GLN A 38 -2.52 -17.06 -10.06
CA GLN A 38 -3.18 -16.57 -11.27
C GLN A 38 -3.14 -15.04 -11.40
N GLY A 39 -2.51 -14.34 -10.47
CA GLY A 39 -2.44 -12.87 -10.41
C GLY A 39 -3.37 -12.27 -9.35
N ALA A 40 -3.79 -11.01 -9.54
CA ALA A 40 -4.66 -10.31 -8.59
C ALA A 40 -6.13 -10.34 -9.05
N PRO A 41 -7.09 -10.54 -8.12
CA PRO A 41 -8.52 -10.53 -8.45
C PRO A 41 -9.00 -9.08 -8.60
N VAL A 42 -9.24 -8.62 -9.82
CA VAL A 42 -9.59 -7.21 -10.09
C VAL A 42 -10.92 -7.07 -10.81
N PHE A 43 -11.18 -7.94 -11.76
CA PHE A 43 -12.39 -7.89 -12.58
C PHE A 43 -13.30 -9.06 -12.29
N THR A 44 -14.60 -8.86 -12.49
CA THR A 44 -15.57 -9.95 -12.41
C THR A 44 -16.19 -10.23 -13.77
N ILE A 45 -16.30 -11.51 -14.09
CA ILE A 45 -17.06 -12.02 -15.25
C ILE A 45 -18.04 -13.06 -14.71
N ASN A 46 -19.32 -12.86 -14.95
CA ASN A 46 -20.39 -13.74 -14.46
C ASN A 46 -20.33 -13.99 -12.92
N GLY A 47 -19.94 -12.97 -12.15
CA GLY A 47 -19.85 -13.06 -10.68
C GLY A 47 -18.59 -13.73 -10.14
N GLU A 48 -17.67 -14.19 -10.99
CA GLU A 48 -16.38 -14.74 -10.57
C GLU A 48 -15.24 -13.75 -10.85
N TYR A 49 -14.26 -13.70 -9.95
CA TYR A 49 -13.08 -12.87 -10.14
C TYR A 49 -12.20 -13.38 -11.26
N THR A 50 -11.69 -12.44 -12.04
CA THR A 50 -10.67 -12.68 -13.06
C THR A 50 -9.52 -11.70 -12.88
N THR A 51 -8.37 -12.03 -13.48
CA THR A 51 -7.20 -11.16 -13.53
C THR A 51 -6.96 -10.65 -14.95
N ARG A 52 -6.22 -9.54 -15.04
CA ARG A 52 -5.62 -9.04 -16.28
C ARG A 52 -4.22 -8.58 -15.96
N GLY A 53 -3.34 -8.53 -16.95
CA GLY A 53 -2.04 -7.88 -16.80
C GLY A 53 -2.19 -6.47 -16.26
N TRP A 54 -1.26 -6.04 -15.39
CA TRP A 54 -1.18 -4.72 -14.77
C TRP A 54 -2.15 -4.48 -13.61
N THR A 55 -2.67 -5.55 -13.03
CA THR A 55 -3.64 -5.46 -11.95
C THR A 55 -3.05 -5.83 -10.58
N GLU A 56 -1.76 -6.09 -10.54
CA GLU A 56 -1.04 -6.50 -9.33
C GLU A 56 -1.07 -5.44 -8.21
N TRP A 57 -1.39 -4.18 -8.52
CA TRP A 57 -1.59 -3.13 -7.53
C TRP A 57 -2.70 -3.44 -6.53
N THR A 58 -3.63 -4.33 -6.85
CA THR A 58 -4.71 -4.77 -5.96
C THR A 58 -4.27 -5.82 -4.95
N GLN A 59 -3.14 -6.49 -5.14
CA GLN A 59 -2.66 -7.51 -4.19
C GLN A 59 -2.38 -6.94 -2.81
N GLY A 60 -1.91 -5.70 -2.72
CA GLY A 60 -1.74 -5.02 -1.44
C GLY A 60 -3.05 -4.88 -0.66
N PHE A 61 -4.15 -4.65 -1.34
CA PHE A 61 -5.48 -4.63 -0.71
C PHE A 61 -5.97 -6.04 -0.41
N GLN A 62 -5.81 -6.98 -1.34
CA GLN A 62 -6.20 -8.37 -1.13
C GLN A 62 -5.60 -8.96 0.15
N PHE A 63 -4.30 -8.74 0.38
CA PHE A 63 -3.61 -9.29 1.54
C PHE A 63 -3.57 -8.33 2.75
N GLY A 64 -3.83 -7.05 2.55
CA GLY A 64 -3.94 -6.06 3.61
C GLY A 64 -5.31 -6.01 4.30
N ILE A 65 -6.39 -6.34 3.60
CA ILE A 65 -7.75 -6.35 4.17
C ILE A 65 -7.86 -7.31 5.36
N PRO A 66 -7.35 -8.56 5.33
CA PRO A 66 -7.33 -9.43 6.50
C PRO A 66 -6.71 -8.80 7.74
N LEU A 67 -5.61 -8.04 7.57
CA LEU A 67 -4.96 -7.32 8.69
C LEU A 67 -5.88 -6.25 9.30
N LEU A 68 -6.64 -5.51 8.47
CA LEU A 68 -7.58 -4.50 8.95
C LEU A 68 -8.79 -5.14 9.63
N ILE A 69 -9.28 -6.28 9.14
CA ILE A 69 -10.33 -7.05 9.81
C ILE A 69 -9.86 -7.50 11.18
N ALA A 70 -8.66 -8.07 11.27
CA ALA A 70 -8.06 -8.50 12.53
C ALA A 70 -7.94 -7.34 13.53
N GLU A 71 -7.47 -6.18 13.08
CA GLU A 71 -7.37 -4.98 13.92
C GLU A 71 -8.74 -4.52 14.46
N ALA A 72 -9.77 -4.56 13.63
CA ALA A 72 -11.09 -4.08 13.99
C ALA A 72 -11.88 -5.07 14.85
N THR A 73 -11.63 -6.37 14.73
CA THR A 73 -12.46 -7.43 15.34
C THR A 73 -11.74 -8.28 16.38
N GLY A 74 -10.39 -8.21 16.43
CA GLY A 74 -9.56 -9.11 17.24
C GLY A 74 -9.42 -10.51 16.65
N ASP A 75 -9.71 -10.71 15.36
CA ASP A 75 -9.71 -12.02 14.71
C ASP A 75 -8.28 -12.49 14.41
N ASN A 76 -7.80 -13.48 15.18
CA ASN A 76 -6.46 -14.03 15.03
C ASN A 76 -6.25 -14.83 13.74
N ASP A 77 -7.30 -15.44 13.19
CA ASP A 77 -7.20 -16.19 11.92
C ASP A 77 -6.99 -15.23 10.75
N MET A 78 -7.69 -14.09 10.77
CA MET A 78 -7.49 -13.02 9.81
C MET A 78 -6.10 -12.38 9.94
N LEU A 79 -5.58 -12.23 11.17
CA LEU A 79 -4.23 -11.75 11.40
C LEU A 79 -3.18 -12.71 10.82
N ALA A 80 -3.30 -13.99 11.11
CA ALA A 80 -2.41 -15.04 10.61
C ALA A 80 -2.45 -15.10 9.07
N LEU A 81 -3.65 -15.06 8.49
CA LEU A 81 -3.85 -15.06 7.03
C LEU A 81 -3.15 -13.85 6.38
N GLY A 82 -3.40 -12.64 6.87
CA GLY A 82 -2.81 -11.42 6.33
C GLY A 82 -1.28 -11.40 6.43
N LYS A 83 -0.73 -11.86 7.56
CA LYS A 83 0.72 -11.99 7.77
C LYS A 83 1.32 -13.02 6.81
N GLU A 84 0.77 -14.23 6.74
CA GLU A 84 1.23 -15.30 5.84
C GLU A 84 1.23 -14.84 4.39
N LYS A 85 0.10 -14.30 3.90
CA LYS A 85 -0.04 -13.88 2.51
C LYS A 85 0.87 -12.70 2.17
N THR A 86 1.09 -11.77 3.09
CA THR A 86 2.07 -10.69 2.90
C THR A 86 3.47 -11.25 2.68
N VAL A 87 3.94 -12.12 3.57
CA VAL A 87 5.31 -12.62 3.51
C VAL A 87 5.52 -13.52 2.28
N SER A 88 4.55 -14.37 1.95
CA SER A 88 4.68 -15.34 0.86
C SER A 88 4.45 -14.75 -0.54
N ASN A 89 3.68 -13.65 -0.68
CA ASN A 89 3.26 -13.18 -2.01
C ASN A 89 3.72 -11.76 -2.36
N MET A 90 4.16 -10.93 -1.39
CA MET A 90 4.41 -9.51 -1.68
C MET A 90 5.87 -9.14 -1.94
N ALA A 91 6.80 -10.11 -1.91
CA ALA A 91 8.24 -9.82 -2.05
C ALA A 91 8.59 -9.15 -3.40
N HIS A 92 8.00 -9.59 -4.50
CA HIS A 92 8.26 -9.02 -5.83
C HIS A 92 7.78 -7.57 -5.97
N HIS A 93 6.78 -7.14 -5.20
CA HIS A 93 6.30 -5.77 -5.18
C HIS A 93 7.30 -4.77 -4.56
N LEU A 94 8.26 -5.26 -3.77
CA LEU A 94 9.28 -4.38 -3.15
C LEU A 94 10.21 -3.77 -4.19
N SER A 95 10.51 -4.52 -5.25
CA SER A 95 11.45 -4.14 -6.31
C SER A 95 10.78 -3.88 -7.67
N HIS A 96 9.46 -3.84 -7.74
CA HIS A 96 8.72 -3.69 -8.99
C HIS A 96 8.87 -2.30 -9.59
N PHE A 97 9.95 -2.09 -10.34
CA PHE A 97 10.25 -0.79 -10.95
C PHE A 97 9.26 -0.38 -12.07
N GLY A 98 8.49 -1.31 -12.62
CA GLY A 98 7.56 -1.08 -13.73
C GLY A 98 6.34 -0.23 -13.40
N VAL A 99 5.99 -0.08 -12.11
CA VAL A 99 4.76 0.60 -11.66
C VAL A 99 5.03 1.61 -10.55
N HIS A 100 4.06 2.48 -10.29
CA HIS A 100 4.11 3.50 -9.22
C HIS A 100 3.33 3.10 -7.96
N ASP A 101 2.82 1.86 -7.89
CA ASP A 101 1.81 1.44 -6.90
C ASP A 101 2.39 0.98 -5.54
N HIS A 102 3.65 1.30 -5.27
CA HIS A 102 4.35 0.86 -4.05
C HIS A 102 3.62 1.22 -2.75
N GLY A 103 3.01 2.42 -2.70
CA GLY A 103 2.25 2.85 -1.54
C GLY A 103 0.96 2.05 -1.34
N PHE A 104 0.31 1.60 -2.42
CA PHE A 104 -0.86 0.73 -2.33
C PHE A 104 -0.48 -0.66 -1.84
N ASN A 105 0.50 -1.27 -2.49
CA ASN A 105 0.90 -2.63 -2.21
C ASN A 105 1.59 -2.77 -0.85
N ASN A 106 2.63 -1.97 -0.61
CA ASN A 106 3.56 -2.25 0.47
C ASN A 106 3.20 -1.57 1.80
N LEU A 107 2.43 -0.46 1.78
CA LEU A 107 1.88 0.09 3.04
C LEU A 107 0.65 -0.66 3.51
N SER A 108 -0.17 -1.18 2.60
CA SER A 108 -1.33 -1.99 2.98
C SER A 108 -0.94 -3.33 3.59
N THR A 109 0.26 -3.81 3.31
CA THR A 109 0.81 -5.09 3.77
C THR A 109 1.91 -4.89 4.81
N TYR A 110 3.17 -4.83 4.41
CA TYR A 110 4.31 -4.64 5.33
C TYR A 110 4.17 -3.40 6.22
N GLY A 111 3.60 -2.31 5.69
CA GLY A 111 3.34 -1.09 6.46
C GLY A 111 2.35 -1.33 7.60
N ASN A 112 1.25 -2.05 7.35
CA ASN A 112 0.30 -2.42 8.39
C ASN A 112 0.92 -3.40 9.40
N LEU A 113 1.68 -4.39 8.97
CA LEU A 113 2.38 -5.31 9.88
C LEU A 113 3.34 -4.55 10.81
N LEU A 114 4.13 -3.62 10.28
CA LEU A 114 5.02 -2.79 11.11
C LEU A 114 4.22 -1.90 12.08
N ARG A 115 3.15 -1.27 11.60
CA ARG A 115 2.30 -0.40 12.42
C ARG A 115 1.66 -1.18 13.57
N MET A 116 1.02 -2.30 13.26
CA MET A 116 0.35 -3.14 14.25
C MET A 116 1.32 -3.71 15.28
N SER A 117 2.54 -4.08 14.85
CA SER A 117 3.59 -4.56 15.77
C SER A 117 4.13 -3.46 16.67
N ASN A 118 4.17 -2.21 16.21
CA ASN A 118 4.57 -1.06 17.03
C ASN A 118 3.47 -0.62 18.00
N GLN A 119 2.22 -0.93 17.69
CA GLN A 119 1.05 -0.66 18.54
C GLN A 119 0.71 -1.83 19.48
N ASN A 120 1.52 -2.91 19.48
CA ASN A 120 1.28 -4.14 20.24
C ASN A 120 -0.06 -4.85 19.92
N ILE A 121 -0.58 -4.64 18.72
CA ILE A 121 -1.73 -5.38 18.18
C ILE A 121 -1.27 -6.73 17.60
N LEU A 122 -0.05 -6.76 17.05
CA LEU A 122 0.61 -7.94 16.51
C LEU A 122 1.90 -8.21 17.31
N GLU A 123 2.05 -9.41 17.85
CA GLU A 123 3.35 -9.87 18.34
C GLU A 123 4.29 -10.09 17.15
N ALA A 124 5.44 -9.45 17.21
CA ALA A 124 6.49 -9.60 16.21
C ALA A 124 7.86 -9.52 16.86
N SER A 125 8.74 -10.42 16.46
CA SER A 125 10.14 -10.40 16.89
C SER A 125 10.85 -9.15 16.38
N LYS A 126 12.07 -8.90 16.94
CA LYS A 126 12.90 -7.81 16.44
C LYS A 126 13.24 -7.99 14.95
N GLU A 127 13.56 -9.22 14.57
CA GLU A 127 13.92 -9.59 13.18
C GLU A 127 12.75 -9.36 12.22
N GLU A 128 11.53 -9.71 12.61
CA GLU A 128 10.33 -9.45 11.82
C GLU A 128 10.09 -7.94 11.64
N LYS A 129 10.21 -7.15 12.71
CA LYS A 129 10.09 -5.70 12.64
C LYS A 129 11.16 -5.08 11.74
N ASP A 130 12.41 -5.56 11.83
CA ASP A 130 13.50 -5.10 11.00
C ASP A 130 13.30 -5.49 9.52
N PHE A 131 12.74 -6.68 9.27
CA PHE A 131 12.33 -7.10 7.92
C PHE A 131 11.24 -6.19 7.35
N TYR A 132 10.21 -5.84 8.11
CA TYR A 132 9.15 -4.93 7.64
C TYR A 132 9.70 -3.52 7.35
N LYS A 133 10.62 -3.01 8.18
CA LYS A 133 11.31 -1.74 7.93
C LYS A 133 12.14 -1.79 6.64
N LEU A 134 12.88 -2.89 6.43
CA LEU A 134 13.65 -3.08 5.20
C LEU A 134 12.76 -3.10 3.97
N ALA A 135 11.63 -3.80 4.03
CA ALA A 135 10.65 -3.85 2.95
C ALA A 135 10.12 -2.45 2.58
N ILE A 136 9.75 -1.65 3.58
CA ILE A 136 9.28 -0.27 3.39
C ILE A 136 10.39 0.61 2.80
N SER A 137 11.61 0.49 3.32
CA SER A 137 12.78 1.25 2.86
C SER A 137 13.11 0.97 1.40
N MET A 138 13.18 -0.31 1.03
CA MET A 138 13.41 -0.75 -0.36
C MET A 138 12.32 -0.23 -1.29
N SER A 139 11.06 -0.41 -0.91
CA SER A 139 9.91 0.05 -1.68
C SER A 139 9.92 1.58 -1.89
N GLY A 140 10.27 2.35 -0.85
CA GLY A 140 10.43 3.80 -0.94
C GLY A 140 11.55 4.21 -1.89
N SER A 141 12.68 3.49 -1.90
CA SER A 141 13.78 3.73 -2.83
C SER A 141 13.36 3.49 -4.28
N ILE A 142 12.73 2.36 -4.56
CA ILE A 142 12.25 2.02 -5.91
C ILE A 142 11.22 3.04 -6.40
N GLN A 143 10.26 3.42 -5.56
CA GLN A 143 9.28 4.45 -5.90
C GLN A 143 9.96 5.79 -6.20
N SER A 144 10.94 6.20 -5.39
CA SER A 144 11.63 7.48 -5.56
C SER A 144 12.52 7.53 -6.82
N LYS A 145 13.04 6.39 -7.27
CA LYS A 145 13.85 6.28 -8.48
C LYS A 145 13.04 6.51 -9.78
N ARG A 146 11.72 6.33 -9.71
CA ARG A 146 10.80 6.61 -10.82
C ARG A 146 10.57 8.11 -10.97
N TRP A 147 11.57 8.84 -11.39
CA TRP A 147 11.57 10.29 -11.35
C TRP A 147 11.79 10.92 -12.73
N THR A 148 11.01 11.95 -13.03
CA THR A 148 11.19 12.83 -14.18
C THR A 148 11.40 14.26 -13.68
N ASP A 149 12.51 14.88 -14.06
CA ASP A 149 12.74 16.29 -13.82
C ASP A 149 11.99 17.14 -14.83
N VAL A 150 11.41 18.24 -14.36
CA VAL A 150 10.82 19.30 -15.19
C VAL A 150 11.40 20.65 -14.76
N LYS A 151 11.22 21.69 -15.58
CA LYS A 151 11.84 23.01 -15.38
C LYS A 151 11.69 23.54 -13.95
N ASP A 152 10.54 23.37 -13.34
CA ASP A 152 10.23 23.95 -12.02
C ASP A 152 9.90 22.89 -10.98
N GLY A 153 10.50 21.71 -11.04
CA GLY A 153 10.27 20.63 -10.12
C GLY A 153 10.55 19.24 -10.67
N GLY A 154 9.66 18.30 -10.40
CA GLY A 154 9.74 16.93 -10.88
C GLY A 154 8.59 16.08 -10.36
N PHE A 155 8.46 14.88 -10.86
CA PHE A 155 7.38 13.99 -10.45
C PHE A 155 7.78 12.52 -10.55
N ILE A 156 7.13 11.70 -9.75
CA ILE A 156 7.17 10.24 -9.88
C ILE A 156 6.24 9.87 -11.03
N TYR A 157 6.80 9.24 -12.07
CA TYR A 157 6.03 8.87 -13.24
C TYR A 157 5.22 7.58 -13.06
N SER A 158 4.07 7.53 -13.74
CA SER A 158 3.17 6.38 -13.72
C SER A 158 3.71 5.19 -14.54
N PHE A 159 2.94 4.10 -14.60
CA PHE A 159 3.25 2.93 -15.42
C PHE A 159 3.35 3.23 -16.93
N ASN A 160 2.79 4.36 -17.38
CA ASN A 160 2.86 4.78 -18.79
C ASN A 160 4.23 5.33 -19.22
N GLY A 161 5.18 5.46 -18.29
CA GLY A 161 6.54 5.88 -18.59
C GLY A 161 6.90 7.29 -18.12
N PRO A 162 8.16 7.73 -18.36
CA PRO A 162 8.72 8.95 -17.78
C PRO A 162 7.98 10.26 -18.10
N HIS A 163 7.18 10.30 -19.15
CA HIS A 163 6.37 11.47 -19.54
C HIS A 163 5.04 11.58 -18.81
N SER A 164 4.64 10.55 -18.06
CA SER A 164 3.28 10.45 -17.50
C SER A 164 3.23 10.93 -16.05
N LEU A 165 2.78 12.16 -15.85
CA LEU A 165 2.26 12.65 -14.58
C LEU A 165 0.81 12.19 -14.44
N PHE A 166 0.55 11.30 -13.48
CA PHE A 166 -0.78 10.74 -13.24
C PHE A 166 -1.25 11.09 -11.82
N ILE A 167 -2.44 11.66 -11.73
CA ILE A 167 -2.95 12.23 -10.47
C ILE A 167 -2.99 11.24 -9.31
N ASP A 168 -3.29 9.96 -9.57
CA ASP A 168 -3.39 8.97 -8.51
C ASP A 168 -2.04 8.61 -7.88
N THR A 169 -0.92 8.88 -8.57
CA THR A 169 0.43 8.64 -8.07
C THR A 169 0.69 9.35 -6.74
N ILE A 170 0.00 10.46 -6.47
CA ILE A 170 0.14 11.19 -5.20
C ILE A 170 -0.23 10.32 -4.00
N ARG A 171 -1.18 9.40 -4.13
CA ARG A 171 -1.59 8.50 -3.05
C ARG A 171 -0.51 7.49 -2.69
N THR A 172 0.33 7.13 -3.65
CA THR A 172 1.41 6.14 -3.46
C THR A 172 2.67 6.76 -2.85
N THR A 173 2.83 8.09 -2.89
CA THR A 173 3.99 8.78 -2.28
C THR A 173 4.07 8.59 -0.77
N ARG A 174 3.02 8.10 -0.13
CA ARG A 174 3.02 7.73 1.29
C ARG A 174 4.15 6.75 1.65
N ILE A 175 4.58 5.89 0.71
CA ILE A 175 5.72 4.99 0.95
C ILE A 175 7.03 5.75 1.11
N LEU A 176 7.22 6.86 0.40
CA LEU A 176 8.38 7.74 0.54
C LEU A 176 8.43 8.35 1.94
N LEU A 177 7.26 8.81 2.44
CA LEU A 177 7.15 9.39 3.78
C LEU A 177 7.41 8.34 4.86
N ALA A 178 6.91 7.12 4.68
CA ALA A 178 7.15 6.02 5.61
C ALA A 178 8.64 5.64 5.66
N ALA A 179 9.29 5.48 4.51
CA ALA A 179 10.72 5.18 4.42
C ALA A 179 11.58 6.34 4.98
N HIS A 180 11.23 7.59 4.70
CA HIS A 180 11.90 8.77 5.27
C HIS A 180 11.84 8.78 6.81
N LYS A 181 10.67 8.48 7.40
CA LYS A 181 10.51 8.37 8.85
C LYS A 181 11.35 7.27 9.49
N LEU A 182 11.71 6.25 8.71
CA LEU A 182 12.67 5.20 9.12
C LEU A 182 14.14 5.64 8.97
N GLY A 183 14.40 6.88 8.57
CA GLY A 183 15.74 7.41 8.35
C GLY A 183 16.36 7.01 7.01
N HIS A 184 15.56 6.44 6.09
CA HIS A 184 16.06 5.93 4.82
C HIS A 184 16.20 7.03 3.76
N ARG A 185 17.19 6.86 2.88
CA ARG A 185 17.44 7.69 1.70
C ARG A 185 17.76 6.80 0.51
N LEU A 186 17.42 7.22 -0.68
CA LEU A 186 17.92 6.55 -1.87
C LEU A 186 19.39 6.98 -2.12
N LEU A 187 20.26 6.00 -2.28
CA LEU A 187 21.59 6.22 -2.88
C LEU A 187 21.47 5.98 -4.38
N ASP A 188 21.78 7.01 -5.14
CA ASP A 188 21.76 6.99 -6.60
C ASP A 188 23.20 6.99 -7.16
N GLU A 189 23.33 7.03 -8.47
CA GLU A 189 24.61 7.06 -9.16
C GLU A 189 25.55 8.14 -8.61
N ASN A 190 26.85 7.85 -8.55
CA ASN A 190 27.89 8.72 -7.99
C ASN A 190 27.65 9.08 -6.50
N ASP A 191 27.10 8.15 -5.73
CA ASP A 191 26.80 8.32 -4.28
C ASP A 191 25.85 9.49 -3.98
N LYS A 192 25.10 9.94 -4.98
CA LYS A 192 24.10 10.99 -4.80
C LYS A 192 23.02 10.52 -3.84
N GLN A 193 22.88 11.20 -2.73
CA GLN A 193 21.80 10.98 -1.77
C GLN A 193 20.54 11.74 -2.20
N ILE A 194 19.43 11.01 -2.26
CA ILE A 194 18.11 11.57 -2.59
C ILE A 194 17.23 11.48 -1.35
N ASP A 195 16.74 12.63 -0.92
CA ASP A 195 15.78 12.73 0.18
C ASP A 195 14.38 12.36 -0.30
N LEU A 196 13.78 11.35 0.34
CA LEU A 196 12.48 10.80 -0.04
C LEU A 196 11.33 11.76 0.31
N LEU A 197 11.43 12.51 1.41
CA LEU A 197 10.45 13.53 1.75
C LEU A 197 10.45 14.65 0.72
N GLN A 198 11.63 15.13 0.33
CA GLN A 198 11.76 16.17 -0.68
C GLN A 198 11.11 15.73 -2.01
N ARG A 199 11.36 14.49 -2.45
CA ARG A 199 10.71 13.95 -3.67
C ARG A 199 9.19 13.90 -3.55
N ALA A 200 8.66 13.48 -2.39
CA ALA A 200 7.22 13.46 -2.16
C ALA A 200 6.61 14.87 -2.20
N VAL A 201 7.25 15.85 -1.58
CA VAL A 201 6.80 17.24 -1.58
C VAL A 201 6.82 17.85 -2.98
N ILE A 202 7.95 17.69 -3.70
CA ILE A 202 8.09 18.22 -5.07
C ILE A 202 7.04 17.57 -5.99
N HIS A 203 6.83 16.24 -5.89
CA HIS A 203 5.80 15.57 -6.66
C HIS A 203 4.41 16.16 -6.38
N GLY A 204 4.07 16.38 -5.11
CA GLY A 204 2.80 16.98 -4.72
C GLY A 204 2.61 18.38 -5.30
N MET A 205 3.63 19.24 -5.21
CA MET A 205 3.59 20.60 -5.78
C MET A 205 3.47 20.57 -7.31
N THR A 206 4.21 19.69 -7.97
CA THR A 206 4.14 19.53 -9.44
C THR A 206 2.76 19.03 -9.87
N THR A 207 2.19 18.06 -9.13
CA THR A 207 0.84 17.55 -9.38
C THR A 207 -0.20 18.65 -9.22
N ALA A 208 -0.13 19.43 -8.14
CA ALA A 208 -1.04 20.57 -7.93
C ALA A 208 -0.93 21.63 -9.04
N LYS A 209 0.27 21.84 -9.60
CA LYS A 209 0.48 22.82 -10.66
C LYS A 209 -0.08 22.40 -12.02
N TYR A 210 0.01 21.11 -12.37
CA TYR A 210 -0.23 20.65 -13.74
C TYR A 210 -1.43 19.70 -13.90
N ALA A 211 -1.97 19.16 -12.82
CA ALA A 211 -3.04 18.17 -12.86
C ALA A 211 -4.30 18.54 -12.01
N VAL A 212 -4.29 19.69 -11.34
CA VAL A 212 -5.42 20.19 -10.51
C VAL A 212 -5.91 21.54 -10.99
#